data_38550eb2dfd5cf87ae5d54ec7783882f
#
_entry.id   38550eb2dfd5cf87ae5d54ec7783882f
#
_cell.length_a   1.000
_cell.length_b   1.000
_cell.length_c   1.000
_cell.angle_alpha   90.00
_cell.angle_beta   90.00
_cell.angle_gamma   90.00
#
_symmetry.space_group_name_H-M   'P 1'
#
loop_
_entity.id
_entity.type
_entity.pdbx_description
1 polymer ?
#
loop_
_entity_poly.entity_id
_entity_poly.type
_entity_poly.pdbx_seq_one_letter_code
_entity_poly.pdbx_strand_id
1 'polypeptide(L)'
;EHVSASECEKLGLANKIFEENNFMNEVESWAKKLAKRSPLVAKETKELLRYSKYSDYWSTFNKEIKIQANLAKTDDFKNAVKAFFNKEKPKFSGK
;
A
#
# COMPACT_ATOMS: atom_id res chain seq x y z
N GLU A 1 -5.94 -24.88 20.26
CA GLU A 1 -4.52 -24.98 19.91
C GLU A 1 -3.95 -23.57 19.75
N HIS A 2 -2.81 -23.26 20.40
CA HIS A 2 -2.20 -21.95 20.30
C HIS A 2 -1.28 -21.90 19.08
N VAL A 3 -1.41 -20.84 18.26
CA VAL A 3 -0.57 -20.60 17.09
C VAL A 3 0.55 -19.64 17.51
N SER A 4 1.79 -19.97 17.24
CA SER A 4 2.95 -19.13 17.56
C SER A 4 3.02 -17.87 16.67
N ALA A 5 3.72 -16.83 17.13
CA ALA A 5 3.91 -15.62 16.35
C ALA A 5 4.56 -15.90 14.98
N SER A 6 5.55 -16.79 14.94
CA SER A 6 6.22 -17.18 13.68
C SER A 6 5.28 -17.93 12.72
N GLU A 7 4.37 -18.73 13.23
CA GLU A 7 3.34 -19.37 12.41
C GLU A 7 2.31 -18.36 11.90
N CYS A 8 1.91 -17.39 12.73
CA CYS A 8 1.05 -16.30 12.30
C CYS A 8 1.65 -15.51 11.11
N GLU A 9 2.95 -15.24 11.14
CA GLU A 9 3.63 -14.57 10.01
C GLU A 9 3.65 -15.46 8.78
N LYS A 10 4.00 -16.73 8.90
CA LYS A 10 4.02 -17.69 7.78
C LYS A 10 2.64 -17.87 7.14
N LEU A 11 1.58 -17.88 7.95
CA LEU A 11 0.21 -18.01 7.51
C LEU A 11 -0.41 -16.71 7.00
N GLY A 12 0.30 -15.59 7.09
CA GLY A 12 -0.20 -14.27 6.69
C GLY A 12 -1.23 -13.66 7.65
N LEU A 13 -1.35 -14.21 8.87
CA LEU A 13 -2.18 -13.64 9.94
C LEU A 13 -1.54 -12.41 10.56
N ALA A 14 -0.21 -12.35 10.58
CA ALA A 14 0.57 -11.18 10.92
C ALA A 14 1.45 -10.78 9.72
N ASN A 15 1.56 -9.49 9.44
CA ASN A 15 2.41 -9.00 8.36
C ASN A 15 3.89 -9.06 8.73
N LYS A 16 4.21 -8.89 10.00
CA LYS A 16 5.57 -8.89 10.53
C LYS A 16 5.58 -9.14 12.03
N ILE A 17 6.65 -9.73 12.52
CA ILE A 17 6.91 -9.91 13.95
C ILE A 17 8.19 -9.17 14.33
N PHE A 18 8.27 -8.72 15.57
CA PHE A 18 9.41 -7.98 16.10
C PHE A 18 9.72 -8.47 17.52
N GLU A 19 10.98 -8.36 17.91
CA GLU A 19 11.41 -8.66 19.26
C GLU A 19 10.81 -7.65 20.28
N GLU A 20 10.40 -8.16 21.45
CA GLU A 20 9.68 -7.37 22.46
C GLU A 20 10.45 -6.11 22.91
N ASN A 21 11.75 -6.25 23.15
CA ASN A 21 12.61 -5.16 23.64
C ASN A 21 12.79 -4.00 22.65
N ASN A 22 12.52 -4.21 21.36
CA ASN A 22 12.64 -3.18 20.31
C ASN A 22 11.35 -2.97 19.54
N PHE A 23 10.24 -3.56 19.99
CA PHE A 23 8.97 -3.61 19.26
C PHE A 23 8.48 -2.24 18.80
N MET A 24 8.37 -1.25 19.70
CA MET A 24 7.84 0.06 19.35
C MET A 24 8.69 0.80 18.31
N ASN A 25 10.01 0.74 18.44
CA ASN A 25 10.94 1.39 17.51
C ASN A 25 10.84 0.78 16.11
N GLU A 26 10.76 -0.55 16.02
CA GLU A 26 10.63 -1.27 14.76
C GLU A 26 9.28 -1.01 14.11
N VAL A 27 8.18 -1.02 14.87
CA VAL A 27 6.83 -0.72 14.38
C VAL A 27 6.76 0.72 13.85
N GLU A 28 7.27 1.70 14.61
CA GLU A 28 7.31 3.09 14.14
C GLU A 28 8.16 3.27 12.87
N SER A 29 9.31 2.62 12.81
CA SER A 29 10.17 2.65 11.63
C SER A 29 9.44 2.09 10.41
N TRP A 30 8.72 0.99 10.58
CA TRP A 30 7.96 0.37 9.51
C TRP A 30 6.76 1.23 9.08
N ALA A 31 6.01 1.76 10.05
CA ALA A 31 4.89 2.67 9.80
C ALA A 31 5.33 3.93 9.04
N LYS A 32 6.47 4.52 9.42
CA LYS A 32 7.06 5.68 8.71
C LYS A 32 7.44 5.35 7.26
N LYS A 33 7.89 4.12 6.97
CA LYS A 33 8.14 3.68 5.59
C LYS A 33 6.85 3.57 4.77
N LEU A 34 5.78 3.04 5.38
CA LEU A 34 4.46 2.97 4.73
C LEU A 34 3.86 4.36 4.50
N ALA A 35 3.97 5.25 5.48
CA ALA A 35 3.45 6.62 5.40
C ALA A 35 4.10 7.48 4.29
N LYS A 36 5.27 7.07 3.80
CA LYS A 36 5.94 7.72 2.64
C LYS A 36 5.41 7.26 1.28
N ARG A 37 4.49 6.30 1.25
CA ARG A 37 3.84 5.83 0.01
C ARG A 37 2.67 6.74 -0.35
N SER A 38 2.25 6.68 -1.62
CA SER A 38 1.08 7.44 -2.06
C SER A 38 -0.19 7.01 -1.32
N PRO A 39 -0.87 7.92 -0.59
CA PRO A 39 -2.10 7.58 0.12
C PRO A 39 -3.24 7.26 -0.83
N LEU A 40 -3.31 7.91 -1.99
CA LEU A 40 -4.33 7.66 -3.00
C LEU A 40 -4.19 6.26 -3.59
N VAL A 41 -2.97 5.85 -3.95
CA VAL A 41 -2.71 4.49 -4.46
C VAL A 41 -3.05 3.44 -3.42
N ALA A 42 -2.67 3.66 -2.16
CA ALA A 42 -3.00 2.74 -1.06
C ALA A 42 -4.51 2.59 -0.86
N LYS A 43 -5.25 3.69 -0.90
CA LYS A 43 -6.72 3.71 -0.81
C LYS A 43 -7.34 2.91 -1.96
N GLU A 44 -7.01 3.25 -3.19
CA GLU A 44 -7.60 2.64 -4.38
C GLU A 44 -7.24 1.14 -4.49
N THR A 45 -6.03 0.75 -4.11
CA THR A 45 -5.62 -0.66 -4.06
C THR A 45 -6.49 -1.45 -3.09
N LYS A 46 -6.74 -0.91 -1.89
CA LYS A 46 -7.60 -1.58 -0.90
C LYS A 46 -9.04 -1.72 -1.40
N GLU A 47 -9.59 -0.69 -2.04
CA GLU A 47 -10.92 -0.73 -2.62
C GLU A 47 -11.01 -1.75 -3.77
N LEU A 48 -10.00 -1.79 -4.65
CA LEU A 48 -9.95 -2.76 -5.74
C LEU A 48 -9.85 -4.21 -5.24
N LEU A 49 -9.05 -4.46 -4.20
CA LEU A 49 -8.95 -5.77 -3.57
C LEU A 49 -10.27 -6.22 -2.93
N ARG A 50 -11.00 -5.31 -2.29
CA ARG A 50 -12.35 -5.61 -1.77
C ARG A 50 -13.33 -5.95 -2.89
N TYR A 51 -13.31 -5.16 -3.95
CA TYR A 51 -14.16 -5.38 -5.11
C TYR A 51 -13.88 -6.74 -5.77
N SER A 52 -12.61 -7.10 -5.94
CA SER A 52 -12.20 -8.35 -6.60
C SER A 52 -12.70 -9.62 -5.91
N LYS A 53 -13.00 -9.56 -4.61
CA LYS A 53 -13.54 -10.71 -3.86
C LYS A 53 -14.94 -11.15 -4.32
N TYR A 54 -15.69 -10.24 -4.94
CA TYR A 54 -17.10 -10.44 -5.30
C TYR A 54 -17.35 -10.19 -6.79
N SER A 55 -16.29 -10.05 -7.59
CA SER A 55 -16.37 -9.72 -9.01
C SER A 55 -15.54 -10.67 -9.84
N ASP A 56 -15.93 -10.81 -11.11
CA ASP A 56 -15.15 -11.58 -12.08
C ASP A 56 -13.87 -10.83 -12.50
N TYR A 57 -13.00 -11.56 -13.21
CA TYR A 57 -11.72 -11.03 -13.68
C TYR A 57 -11.89 -9.77 -14.55
N TRP A 58 -12.78 -9.78 -15.53
CA TRP A 58 -12.91 -8.67 -16.47
C TRP A 58 -13.52 -7.43 -15.84
N SER A 59 -14.48 -7.60 -14.94
CA SER A 59 -15.03 -6.49 -14.15
C SER A 59 -13.98 -5.84 -13.27
N THR A 60 -13.14 -6.65 -12.62
CA THR A 60 -12.02 -6.15 -11.80
C THR A 60 -10.98 -5.44 -12.65
N PHE A 61 -10.59 -6.02 -13.79
CA PHE A 61 -9.65 -5.42 -14.72
C PHE A 61 -10.12 -4.07 -15.26
N ASN A 62 -11.39 -3.99 -15.69
CA ASN A 62 -11.98 -2.74 -16.18
C ASN A 62 -12.04 -1.66 -15.07
N LYS A 63 -12.32 -2.06 -13.83
CA LYS A 63 -12.28 -1.14 -12.68
C LYS A 63 -10.86 -0.64 -12.42
N GLU A 64 -9.86 -1.51 -12.50
CA GLU A 64 -8.45 -1.15 -12.36
C GLU A 64 -8.03 -0.10 -13.40
N ILE A 65 -8.38 -0.29 -14.67
CA ILE A 65 -8.08 0.68 -15.74
C ILE A 65 -8.67 2.06 -15.41
N LYS A 66 -9.92 2.12 -14.94
CA LYS A 66 -10.55 3.39 -14.54
C LYS A 66 -9.83 4.05 -13.37
N ILE A 67 -9.45 3.28 -12.37
CA ILE A 67 -8.67 3.75 -11.23
C ILE A 67 -7.32 4.31 -11.68
N GLN A 68 -6.59 3.59 -12.52
CA GLN A 68 -5.32 4.04 -13.09
C GLN A 68 -5.46 5.37 -13.84
N ALA A 69 -6.48 5.49 -14.69
CA ALA A 69 -6.76 6.72 -15.42
C ALA A 69 -7.09 7.91 -14.51
N ASN A 70 -7.77 7.67 -13.39
CA ASN A 70 -8.08 8.71 -12.42
C ASN A 70 -6.84 9.12 -11.60
N LEU A 71 -6.04 8.15 -11.15
CA LEU A 71 -4.80 8.42 -10.43
C LEU A 71 -3.81 9.22 -11.29
N ALA A 72 -3.74 8.97 -12.59
CA ALA A 72 -2.87 9.69 -13.52
C ALA A 72 -3.20 11.19 -13.64
N LYS A 73 -4.40 11.63 -13.24
CA LYS A 73 -4.82 13.04 -13.24
C LYS A 73 -4.45 13.79 -11.96
N THR A 74 -4.04 13.08 -10.93
CA THR A 74 -3.75 13.66 -9.60
C THR A 74 -2.44 14.43 -9.58
N ASP A 75 -2.31 15.36 -8.66
CA ASP A 75 -1.08 16.09 -8.44
C ASP A 75 0.02 15.20 -7.88
N ASP A 76 -0.34 14.21 -7.06
CA ASP A 76 0.59 13.21 -6.55
C ASP A 76 1.26 12.42 -7.67
N PHE A 77 0.51 12.04 -8.72
CA PHE A 77 1.08 11.38 -9.90
C PHE A 77 2.04 12.29 -10.66
N LYS A 78 1.63 13.53 -10.95
CA LYS A 78 2.50 14.51 -11.64
C LYS A 78 3.79 14.77 -10.88
N ASN A 79 3.69 14.92 -9.55
CA ASN A 79 4.84 15.11 -8.67
C ASN A 79 5.75 13.88 -8.64
N ALA A 80 5.18 12.67 -8.63
CA ALA A 80 5.95 11.44 -8.69
C ALA A 80 6.72 11.29 -10.00
N VAL A 81 6.09 11.59 -11.14
CA VAL A 81 6.72 11.58 -12.47
C VAL A 81 7.88 12.58 -12.52
N LYS A 82 7.66 13.82 -12.04
CA LYS A 82 8.71 14.85 -11.97
C LYS A 82 9.87 14.41 -11.10
N ALA A 83 9.59 13.88 -9.91
CA ALA A 83 10.61 13.38 -8.99
C ALA A 83 11.41 12.23 -9.60
N PHE A 84 10.77 11.34 -10.35
CA PHE A 84 11.44 10.24 -11.05
C PHE A 84 12.48 10.75 -12.07
N PHE A 85 12.10 11.72 -12.92
CA PHE A 85 13.03 12.30 -13.89
C PHE A 85 14.16 13.09 -13.22
N ASN A 86 13.88 13.75 -12.09
CA ASN A 86 14.89 14.48 -11.31
C ASN A 86 15.76 13.56 -10.42
N LYS A 87 15.48 12.24 -10.39
CA LYS A 87 16.12 11.26 -9.47
C LYS A 87 15.96 11.63 -7.99
N GLU A 88 14.81 12.20 -7.66
CA GLU A 88 14.42 12.63 -6.30
C GLU A 88 13.39 11.65 -5.71
N LYS A 89 13.23 11.70 -4.39
CA LYS A 89 12.14 10.97 -3.72
C LYS A 89 10.84 11.76 -3.85
N PRO A 90 9.75 11.16 -4.34
CA PRO A 90 8.47 11.86 -4.44
C PRO A 90 7.91 12.18 -3.06
N LYS A 91 7.21 13.32 -2.98
CA LYS A 91 6.38 13.70 -1.83
C LYS A 91 4.91 13.64 -2.26
N PHE A 92 4.08 13.03 -1.44
CA PHE A 92 2.67 12.84 -1.71
C PHE A 92 1.82 13.70 -0.77
N SER A 93 0.78 14.35 -1.31
CA SER A 93 -0.15 15.21 -0.57
C SER A 93 -1.55 14.62 -0.43
N GLY A 94 -1.84 13.54 -1.17
CA GLY A 94 -3.18 12.94 -1.23
C GLY A 94 -4.14 13.70 -2.15
N LYS A 95 -3.62 14.42 -3.14
CA LYS A 95 -4.42 15.23 -4.08
C LYS A 95 -4.08 14.90 -5.52
#